data_959cb56b6087135a095697a24de78e3b
#
_entry.id   959cb56b6087135a095697a24de78e3b
#
_cell.length_a   1.000
_cell.length_b   1.000
_cell.length_c   1.000
_cell.angle_alpha   90.00
_cell.angle_beta   90.00
_cell.angle_gamma   90.00
#
_symmetry.space_group_name_H-M   'P 1'
#
loop_
_entity.id
_entity.type
_entity.pdbx_description
1 polymer ?
#
loop_
_entity_poly.entity_id
_entity_poly.type
_entity_poly.pdbx_seq_one_letter_code
_entity_poly.pdbx_strand_id
1 'polypeptide(L)'
;FTQYMLYLNDLSFISFHSDKPLYKSYINILSVNNTSIILKRPYLRTSFYQKNTPVSFLIASAFPNTIVLALTAILFSLFFAIPLGIISAYFKDSILDRSISLFSILGMSLPSFLSAVLISFVFAYKFGGITNLNMTGSLFVIDDFGAGEILNLKNLLLPAITLGVRPLAVIIH
;
A
#
# COMPACT_ATOMS: atom_id res chain seq x y z
N PHE A 1 -12.55 26.18 12.22
CA PHE A 1 -12.11 25.42 13.40
C PHE A 1 -13.19 24.44 13.87
N THR A 2 -14.44 24.87 13.95
CA THR A 2 -15.59 24.05 14.41
C THR A 2 -15.81 22.81 13.55
N GLN A 3 -15.73 22.90 12.22
CA GLN A 3 -15.88 21.75 11.31
C GLN A 3 -14.79 20.68 11.52
N TYR A 4 -13.57 21.13 11.80
CA TYR A 4 -12.47 20.22 12.10
C TYR A 4 -12.69 19.46 13.41
N MET A 5 -13.16 20.14 14.46
CA MET A 5 -13.49 19.51 15.74
C MET A 5 -14.64 18.51 15.61
N LEU A 6 -15.66 18.83 14.81
CA LEU A 6 -16.75 17.90 14.51
C LEU A 6 -16.24 16.66 13.75
N TYR A 7 -15.31 16.84 12.82
CA TYR A 7 -14.69 15.72 12.10
C TYR A 7 -13.87 14.82 13.04
N LEU A 8 -13.08 15.40 13.94
CA LEU A 8 -12.35 14.64 14.95
C LEU A 8 -13.29 13.86 15.88
N ASN A 9 -14.40 14.46 16.27
CA ASN A 9 -15.43 13.79 17.06
C ASN A 9 -16.07 12.63 16.29
N ASP A 10 -16.31 12.78 14.98
CA ASP A 10 -16.81 11.70 14.11
C ASP A 10 -15.81 10.56 13.98
N LEU A 11 -14.52 10.87 13.93
CA LEU A 11 -13.44 9.90 13.78
C LEU A 11 -13.14 9.15 15.11
N SER A 12 -13.45 9.76 16.24
CA SER A 12 -13.21 9.16 17.57
C SER A 12 -14.12 7.95 17.83
N PHE A 13 -13.58 6.96 18.55
CA PHE A 13 -14.39 5.85 19.09
C PHE A 13 -15.39 6.33 20.15
N ILE A 14 -15.04 7.35 20.93
CA ILE A 14 -15.90 7.99 21.93
C ILE A 14 -16.27 9.36 21.38
N SER A 15 -17.55 9.64 21.23
CA SER A 15 -18.00 10.91 20.68
C SER A 15 -19.14 11.53 21.48
N PHE A 16 -19.18 12.87 21.43
CA PHE A 16 -20.15 13.70 22.15
C PHE A 16 -21.17 14.22 21.14
N HIS A 17 -22.46 13.95 21.38
CA HIS A 17 -23.54 14.42 20.51
C HIS A 17 -24.65 15.05 21.33
N SER A 18 -25.14 16.20 20.85
CA SER A 18 -26.29 16.90 21.44
C SER A 18 -27.63 16.42 20.85
N ASP A 19 -27.61 15.85 19.65
CA ASP A 19 -28.77 15.33 18.93
C ASP A 19 -28.61 13.87 18.58
N LYS A 20 -29.69 13.22 18.03
CA LYS A 20 -29.65 11.83 17.59
C LYS A 20 -28.52 11.63 16.58
N PRO A 21 -27.55 10.76 16.86
CA PRO A 21 -26.41 10.57 15.98
C PRO A 21 -26.82 9.94 14.64
N LEU A 22 -26.23 10.41 13.57
CA LEU A 22 -26.39 9.92 12.19
C LEU A 22 -25.88 8.48 11.97
N TYR A 23 -25.43 7.80 13.02
CA TYR A 23 -24.76 6.50 12.93
C TYR A 23 -25.75 5.33 13.06
N LYS A 24 -25.56 4.31 12.22
CA LYS A 24 -26.39 3.10 12.23
C LYS A 24 -26.16 2.16 13.42
N SER A 25 -25.00 2.25 14.08
CA SER A 25 -24.62 1.38 15.19
C SER A 25 -23.77 2.14 16.21
N TYR A 26 -24.28 2.31 17.42
CA TYR A 26 -23.58 2.93 18.54
C TYR A 26 -24.09 2.35 19.86
N ILE A 27 -23.26 2.40 20.89
CA ILE A 27 -23.60 2.03 22.27
C ILE A 27 -23.61 3.31 23.09
N ASN A 28 -24.74 3.60 23.74
CA ASN A 28 -24.85 4.75 24.63
C ASN A 28 -24.19 4.40 25.97
N ILE A 29 -23.16 5.15 26.35
CA ILE A 29 -22.45 4.93 27.62
C ILE A 29 -23.09 5.78 28.73
N LEU A 30 -23.35 7.04 28.45
CA LEU A 30 -23.90 8.00 29.40
C LEU A 30 -24.67 9.08 28.66
N SER A 31 -25.83 9.46 29.18
CA SER A 31 -26.56 10.60 28.69
C SER A 31 -26.89 11.53 29.86
N VAL A 32 -26.36 12.75 29.81
CA VAL A 32 -26.55 13.78 30.85
C VAL A 32 -27.08 15.04 30.17
N ASN A 33 -28.22 15.51 30.62
CA ASN A 33 -28.93 16.64 30.03
C ASN A 33 -29.11 16.45 28.51
N ASN A 34 -28.69 17.30 27.68
CA ASN A 34 -28.85 17.23 26.22
C ASN A 34 -27.61 16.68 25.49
N THR A 35 -26.64 16.08 26.21
CA THR A 35 -25.41 15.55 25.63
C THR A 35 -25.27 14.05 25.91
N SER A 36 -25.12 13.25 24.88
CA SER A 36 -24.89 11.81 24.98
C SER A 36 -23.44 11.48 24.63
N ILE A 37 -22.82 10.68 25.51
CA ILE A 37 -21.50 10.08 25.24
C ILE A 37 -21.76 8.69 24.66
N ILE A 38 -21.33 8.50 23.42
CA ILE A 38 -21.56 7.27 22.68
C ILE A 38 -20.25 6.60 22.29
N LEU A 39 -20.23 5.27 22.35
CA LEU A 39 -19.19 4.43 21.78
C LEU A 39 -19.64 3.99 20.39
N LYS A 40 -18.85 4.30 19.38
CA LYS A 40 -19.17 4.00 17.98
C LYS A 40 -17.93 3.58 17.20
N ARG A 41 -18.14 3.00 16.03
CA ARG A 41 -17.04 2.85 15.06
C ARG A 41 -16.66 4.22 14.49
N PRO A 42 -15.35 4.47 14.22
CA PRO A 42 -14.91 5.69 13.54
C PRO A 42 -15.70 5.92 12.26
N TYR A 43 -16.27 7.12 12.12
CA TYR A 43 -17.05 7.49 10.94
C TYR A 43 -16.22 8.42 10.05
N LEU A 44 -15.74 7.91 8.93
CA LEU A 44 -14.86 8.59 7.97
C LEU A 44 -15.62 9.47 6.99
N ARG A 45 -16.93 9.60 7.15
CA ARG A 45 -17.83 10.33 6.24
C ARG A 45 -17.81 9.77 4.81
N THR A 46 -18.37 10.54 3.88
CA THR A 46 -18.40 10.21 2.44
C THR A 46 -17.26 10.90 1.70
N SER A 47 -16.84 10.29 0.60
CA SER A 47 -15.78 10.82 -0.25
C SER A 47 -16.21 12.11 -0.95
N PHE A 48 -15.32 13.08 -1.03
CA PHE A 48 -15.52 14.29 -1.84
C PHE A 48 -15.31 14.03 -3.33
N TYR A 49 -14.55 13.02 -3.67
CA TYR A 49 -14.26 12.66 -5.06
C TYR A 49 -15.33 11.75 -5.66
N GLN A 50 -15.75 10.74 -4.93
CA GLN A 50 -16.81 9.82 -5.34
C GLN A 50 -18.09 10.14 -4.57
N LYS A 51 -19.02 10.82 -5.22
CA LYS A 51 -20.30 11.23 -4.60
C LYS A 51 -21.02 10.02 -3.97
N ASN A 52 -21.49 10.21 -2.73
CA ASN A 52 -22.23 9.23 -1.95
C ASN A 52 -21.53 7.93 -1.58
N THR A 53 -20.22 7.81 -1.82
CA THR A 53 -19.45 6.61 -1.46
C THR A 53 -18.80 6.80 -0.08
N PRO A 54 -19.06 5.92 0.91
CA PRO A 54 -18.40 5.97 2.21
C PRO A 54 -16.89 5.76 2.07
N VAL A 55 -16.08 6.59 2.73
CA VAL A 55 -14.61 6.45 2.71
C VAL A 55 -14.17 5.08 3.25
N SER A 56 -14.87 4.56 4.27
CA SER A 56 -14.62 3.21 4.81
C SER A 56 -14.72 2.10 3.76
N PHE A 57 -15.66 2.22 2.82
CA PHE A 57 -15.81 1.27 1.72
C PHE A 57 -14.64 1.36 0.73
N LEU A 58 -14.21 2.58 0.38
CA LEU A 58 -13.06 2.79 -0.51
C LEU A 58 -11.77 2.22 0.10
N ILE A 59 -11.57 2.42 1.40
CA ILE A 59 -10.43 1.84 2.12
C ILE A 59 -10.53 0.31 2.11
N ALA A 60 -11.68 -0.25 2.49
CA ALA A 60 -11.86 -1.69 2.57
C ALA A 60 -11.68 -2.39 1.21
N SER A 61 -12.05 -1.76 0.10
CA SER A 61 -11.87 -2.31 -1.25
C SER A 61 -10.42 -2.25 -1.74
N ALA A 62 -9.66 -1.20 -1.38
CA ALA A 62 -8.27 -1.02 -1.80
C ALA A 62 -7.25 -1.73 -0.89
N PHE A 63 -7.59 -1.90 0.40
CA PHE A 63 -6.68 -2.40 1.42
C PHE A 63 -6.13 -3.81 1.17
N PRO A 64 -6.94 -4.80 0.73
CA PRO A 64 -6.44 -6.15 0.44
C PRO A 64 -5.33 -6.14 -0.64
N ASN A 65 -5.52 -5.39 -1.72
CA ASN A 65 -4.52 -5.26 -2.79
C ASN A 65 -3.21 -4.65 -2.28
N THR A 66 -3.33 -3.64 -1.41
CA THR A 66 -2.18 -2.97 -0.80
C THR A 66 -1.41 -3.92 0.12
N ILE A 67 -2.11 -4.74 0.92
CA ILE A 67 -1.48 -5.75 1.79
C ILE A 67 -0.72 -6.77 0.95
N VAL A 68 -1.35 -7.34 -0.08
CA VAL A 68 -0.72 -8.33 -0.96
C VAL A 68 0.54 -7.75 -1.59
N LEU A 69 0.47 -6.54 -2.12
CA LEU A 69 1.60 -5.85 -2.73
C LEU A 69 2.73 -5.60 -1.71
N ALA A 70 2.39 -5.10 -0.52
CA ALA A 70 3.37 -4.81 0.52
C ALA A 70 4.09 -6.08 1.01
N LEU A 71 3.33 -7.14 1.28
CA LEU A 71 3.91 -8.42 1.70
C LEU A 71 4.82 -9.00 0.60
N THR A 72 4.39 -8.98 -0.65
CA THR A 72 5.19 -9.47 -1.77
C THR A 72 6.47 -8.66 -1.94
N ALA A 73 6.41 -7.33 -1.80
CA ALA A 73 7.59 -6.46 -1.87
C ALA A 73 8.58 -6.72 -0.72
N ILE A 74 8.08 -6.95 0.50
CA ILE A 74 8.92 -7.28 1.67
C ILE A 74 9.57 -8.65 1.49
N LEU A 75 8.81 -9.66 1.07
CA LEU A 75 9.34 -11.01 0.81
C LEU A 75 10.41 -10.98 -0.27
N PHE A 76 10.16 -10.26 -1.37
CA PHE A 76 11.15 -10.02 -2.42
C PHE A 76 12.42 -9.39 -1.85
N SER A 77 12.28 -8.34 -1.04
CA SER A 77 13.43 -7.65 -0.44
C SER A 77 14.24 -8.58 0.45
N LEU A 78 13.60 -9.34 1.35
CA LEU A 78 14.28 -10.27 2.25
C LEU A 78 14.98 -11.39 1.48
N PHE A 79 14.31 -11.94 0.46
CA PHE A 79 14.85 -13.04 -0.34
C PHE A 79 16.15 -12.67 -1.06
N PHE A 80 16.27 -11.43 -1.55
CA PHE A 80 17.47 -10.96 -2.24
C PHE A 80 18.46 -10.26 -1.31
N ALA A 81 17.99 -9.48 -0.34
CA ALA A 81 18.86 -8.68 0.52
C ALA A 81 19.71 -9.55 1.45
N ILE A 82 19.13 -10.59 2.05
CA ILE A 82 19.87 -11.44 2.98
C ILE A 82 21.06 -12.14 2.30
N PRO A 83 20.90 -12.85 1.17
CA PRO A 83 22.04 -13.44 0.47
C PRO A 83 23.06 -12.40 -0.01
N LEU A 84 22.60 -11.26 -0.56
CA LEU A 84 23.50 -10.21 -1.04
C LEU A 84 24.26 -9.56 0.11
N GLY A 85 23.64 -9.32 1.26
CA GLY A 85 24.29 -8.81 2.46
C GLY A 85 25.34 -9.78 3.00
N ILE A 86 25.06 -11.08 3.03
CA ILE A 86 26.02 -12.11 3.44
C ILE A 86 27.23 -12.14 2.47
N ILE A 87 26.96 -12.09 1.15
CA ILE A 87 28.02 -12.07 0.13
C ILE A 87 28.88 -10.80 0.29
N SER A 88 28.26 -9.65 0.48
CA SER A 88 28.97 -8.38 0.70
C SER A 88 29.84 -8.45 1.94
N ALA A 89 29.33 -8.94 3.05
CA ALA A 89 30.08 -9.09 4.30
C ALA A 89 31.23 -10.11 4.19
N TYR A 90 31.00 -11.23 3.50
CA TYR A 90 32.01 -12.27 3.32
C TYR A 90 33.18 -11.82 2.42
N PHE A 91 32.87 -11.10 1.33
CA PHE A 91 33.84 -10.56 0.39
C PHE A 91 34.13 -9.07 0.64
N LYS A 92 34.20 -8.66 1.89
CA LYS A 92 34.45 -7.28 2.30
C LYS A 92 35.61 -6.65 1.53
N ASP A 93 35.44 -5.38 1.14
CA ASP A 93 36.40 -4.57 0.37
C ASP A 93 36.73 -5.08 -1.05
N SER A 94 36.06 -6.12 -1.50
CA SER A 94 36.17 -6.67 -2.86
C SER A 94 35.39 -5.84 -3.90
N ILE A 95 35.57 -6.19 -5.19
CA ILE A 95 34.78 -5.61 -6.28
C ILE A 95 33.28 -5.99 -6.13
N LEU A 96 32.98 -7.20 -5.62
CA LEU A 96 31.61 -7.64 -5.37
C LEU A 96 30.92 -6.79 -4.30
N ASP A 97 31.59 -6.57 -3.17
CA ASP A 97 31.09 -5.73 -2.09
C ASP A 97 30.82 -4.30 -2.57
N ARG A 98 31.79 -3.70 -3.28
CA ARG A 98 31.64 -2.35 -3.85
C ARG A 98 30.47 -2.28 -4.86
N SER A 99 30.30 -3.30 -5.68
CA SER A 99 29.19 -3.35 -6.64
C SER A 99 27.84 -3.45 -5.95
N ILE A 100 27.69 -4.34 -4.96
CA ILE A 100 26.46 -4.50 -4.18
C ILE A 100 26.13 -3.17 -3.46
N SER A 101 27.12 -2.55 -2.83
CA SER A 101 26.94 -1.26 -2.16
C SER A 101 26.54 -0.15 -3.15
N LEU A 102 27.14 -0.09 -4.33
CA LEU A 102 26.77 0.89 -5.36
C LEU A 102 25.32 0.71 -5.81
N PHE A 103 24.89 -0.53 -6.09
CA PHE A 103 23.51 -0.82 -6.47
C PHE A 103 22.52 -0.49 -5.33
N SER A 104 22.90 -0.73 -4.09
CA SER A 104 22.08 -0.35 -2.92
C SER A 104 21.90 1.16 -2.81
N ILE A 105 23.00 1.93 -2.96
CA ILE A 105 22.95 3.39 -2.93
C ILE A 105 22.05 3.93 -4.06
N LEU A 106 22.19 3.41 -5.27
CA LEU A 106 21.34 3.79 -6.40
C LEU A 106 19.86 3.47 -6.12
N GLY A 107 19.57 2.29 -5.55
CA GLY A 107 18.20 1.89 -5.18
C GLY A 107 17.57 2.81 -4.13
N MET A 108 18.33 3.33 -3.18
CA MET A 108 17.86 4.30 -2.19
C MET A 108 17.70 5.71 -2.75
N SER A 109 18.59 6.12 -3.66
CA SER A 109 18.65 7.50 -4.17
C SER A 109 17.56 7.81 -5.19
N LEU A 110 17.09 6.82 -5.93
CA LEU A 110 16.07 7.04 -6.96
C LEU A 110 14.69 7.27 -6.33
N PRO A 111 13.94 8.30 -6.78
CA PRO A 111 12.53 8.44 -6.44
C PRO A 111 11.74 7.20 -6.88
N SER A 112 10.82 6.71 -6.03
CA SER A 112 10.08 5.46 -6.30
C SER A 112 9.31 5.46 -7.62
N PHE A 113 8.74 6.62 -8.02
CA PHE A 113 8.05 6.74 -9.31
C PHE A 113 9.00 6.58 -10.50
N LEU A 114 10.22 7.12 -10.40
CA LEU A 114 11.23 6.98 -11.45
C LEU A 114 11.69 5.53 -11.58
N SER A 115 11.92 4.85 -10.45
CA SER A 115 12.22 3.42 -10.43
C SER A 115 11.10 2.60 -11.06
N ALA A 116 9.82 2.93 -10.78
CA ALA A 116 8.68 2.26 -11.39
C ALA A 116 8.67 2.40 -12.92
N VAL A 117 8.89 3.62 -13.42
CA VAL A 117 8.92 3.88 -14.87
C VAL A 117 10.08 3.14 -15.53
N LEU A 118 11.29 3.20 -14.95
CA LEU A 118 12.48 2.54 -15.51
C LEU A 118 12.33 1.01 -15.52
N ILE A 119 11.87 0.42 -14.42
CA ILE A 119 11.65 -1.03 -14.32
C ILE A 119 10.57 -1.47 -15.31
N SER A 120 9.44 -0.77 -15.39
CA SER A 120 8.39 -1.09 -16.35
C SER A 120 8.86 -0.92 -17.79
N PHE A 121 9.61 0.14 -18.10
CA PHE A 121 10.15 0.35 -19.44
C PHE A 121 11.10 -0.76 -19.84
N VAL A 122 12.01 -1.15 -18.97
CA VAL A 122 12.99 -2.21 -19.28
C VAL A 122 12.30 -3.57 -19.39
N PHE A 123 11.56 -3.98 -18.39
CA PHE A 123 11.04 -5.35 -18.31
C PHE A 123 9.74 -5.56 -19.10
N ALA A 124 8.82 -4.61 -19.11
CA ALA A 124 7.55 -4.78 -19.79
C ALA A 124 7.54 -4.24 -21.24
N TYR A 125 8.30 -3.19 -21.53
CA TYR A 125 8.36 -2.64 -22.88
C TYR A 125 9.53 -3.24 -23.69
N LYS A 126 10.79 -3.02 -23.25
CA LYS A 126 11.96 -3.43 -24.04
C LYS A 126 12.11 -4.96 -24.10
N PHE A 127 11.88 -5.65 -23.00
CA PHE A 127 11.94 -7.12 -22.90
C PHE A 127 10.54 -7.76 -22.87
N GLY A 128 9.47 -7.03 -23.20
CA GLY A 128 8.10 -7.51 -23.13
C GLY A 128 7.83 -8.81 -23.90
N GLY A 129 8.47 -8.99 -25.07
CA GLY A 129 8.36 -10.20 -25.86
C GLY A 129 8.94 -11.47 -25.18
N ILE A 130 9.85 -11.31 -24.22
CA ILE A 130 10.47 -12.41 -23.46
C ILE A 130 9.77 -12.58 -22.10
N THR A 131 9.53 -11.47 -21.41
CA THR A 131 9.00 -11.49 -20.05
C THR A 131 7.48 -11.70 -20.00
N ASN A 132 6.77 -11.29 -21.04
CA ASN A 132 5.29 -11.26 -21.08
C ASN A 132 4.68 -10.49 -19.88
N LEU A 133 5.38 -9.45 -19.38
CA LEU A 133 4.91 -8.61 -18.29
C LEU A 133 4.19 -7.39 -18.84
N ASN A 134 3.16 -6.95 -18.12
CA ASN A 134 2.40 -5.76 -18.48
C ASN A 134 3.01 -4.51 -17.83
N MET A 135 3.05 -3.38 -18.57
CA MET A 135 3.49 -2.09 -18.02
C MET A 135 2.54 -1.58 -16.92
N THR A 136 1.26 -1.86 -17.09
CA THR A 136 0.18 -1.47 -16.18
C THR A 136 -0.78 -2.63 -16.03
N GLY A 137 -1.47 -2.73 -14.89
CA GLY A 137 -2.46 -3.76 -14.66
C GLY A 137 -2.94 -3.77 -13.22
N SER A 138 -4.09 -4.42 -13.00
CA SER A 138 -4.63 -4.70 -11.67
C SER A 138 -4.28 -6.12 -11.24
N LEU A 139 -4.25 -6.35 -9.92
CA LEU A 139 -4.10 -7.71 -9.36
C LEU A 139 -5.28 -8.59 -9.76
N PHE A 140 -6.49 -8.02 -9.78
CA PHE A 140 -7.71 -8.67 -10.25
C PHE A 140 -8.07 -8.12 -11.63
N VAL A 141 -8.23 -9.01 -12.58
CA VAL A 141 -8.62 -8.69 -13.97
C VAL A 141 -9.97 -9.36 -14.22
N ILE A 142 -10.88 -8.63 -14.83
CA ILE A 142 -12.16 -9.20 -15.26
C ILE A 142 -11.89 -10.12 -16.45
N ASP A 143 -12.35 -11.36 -16.37
CA ASP A 143 -12.23 -12.31 -17.46
C ASP A 143 -13.09 -11.85 -18.66
N ASP A 144 -12.52 -11.91 -19.85
CA ASP A 144 -13.18 -11.54 -21.12
C ASP A 144 -14.42 -12.42 -21.40
N PHE A 145 -14.49 -13.61 -20.79
CA PHE A 145 -15.60 -14.55 -20.94
C PHE A 145 -16.70 -14.41 -19.86
N GLY A 146 -16.59 -13.42 -18.95
CA GLY A 146 -17.59 -13.15 -17.94
C GLY A 146 -17.60 -14.13 -16.74
N ALA A 147 -16.52 -14.91 -16.56
CA ALA A 147 -16.39 -15.85 -15.44
C ALA A 147 -16.10 -15.14 -14.08
N GLY A 148 -15.94 -13.82 -14.07
CA GLY A 148 -15.68 -13.02 -12.88
C GLY A 148 -14.27 -12.46 -12.79
N GLU A 149 -13.83 -12.13 -11.57
CA GLU A 149 -12.48 -11.60 -11.33
C GLU A 149 -11.45 -12.72 -11.23
N ILE A 150 -10.43 -12.67 -12.09
CA ILE A 150 -9.30 -13.60 -12.11
C ILE A 150 -8.07 -12.93 -11.51
N LEU A 151 -7.35 -13.64 -10.63
CA LEU A 151 -6.10 -13.20 -10.05
C LEU A 151 -4.97 -13.26 -11.08
N ASN A 152 -4.36 -12.12 -11.40
CA ASN A 152 -3.22 -12.04 -12.31
C ASN A 152 -1.93 -11.67 -11.55
N LEU A 153 -1.21 -12.66 -11.07
CA LEU A 153 0.03 -12.48 -10.32
C LEU A 153 1.16 -11.82 -11.14
N LYS A 154 1.12 -11.88 -12.47
CA LYS A 154 2.10 -11.20 -13.33
C LYS A 154 2.07 -9.68 -13.13
N ASN A 155 0.89 -9.12 -12.91
CA ASN A 155 0.73 -7.68 -12.67
C ASN A 155 1.28 -7.24 -11.30
N LEU A 156 1.53 -8.18 -10.39
CA LEU A 156 2.11 -7.90 -9.08
C LEU A 156 3.64 -7.79 -9.12
N LEU A 157 4.30 -8.45 -10.09
CA LEU A 157 5.74 -8.61 -10.10
C LEU A 157 6.50 -7.28 -10.19
N LEU A 158 6.21 -6.45 -11.20
CA LEU A 158 6.93 -5.18 -11.40
C LEU A 158 6.70 -4.18 -10.26
N PRO A 159 5.46 -3.97 -9.77
CA PRO A 159 5.23 -3.13 -8.60
C PRO A 159 5.93 -3.65 -7.34
N ALA A 160 5.95 -4.97 -7.11
CA ALA A 160 6.62 -5.57 -5.95
C ALA A 160 8.14 -5.38 -6.00
N ILE A 161 8.77 -5.58 -7.16
CA ILE A 161 10.21 -5.29 -7.37
C ILE A 161 10.47 -3.81 -7.11
N THR A 162 9.69 -2.92 -7.70
CA THR A 162 9.86 -1.46 -7.55
C THR A 162 9.80 -1.01 -6.09
N LEU A 163 8.80 -1.48 -5.35
CA LEU A 163 8.65 -1.16 -3.93
C LEU A 163 9.69 -1.88 -3.07
N GLY A 164 10.13 -3.08 -3.47
CA GLY A 164 11.07 -3.90 -2.75
C GLY A 164 12.53 -3.45 -2.84
N VAL A 165 12.92 -2.68 -3.87
CA VAL A 165 14.30 -2.21 -4.06
C VAL A 165 14.78 -1.35 -2.88
N ARG A 166 13.94 -0.49 -2.32
CA ARG A 166 14.32 0.36 -1.17
C ARG A 166 14.58 -0.44 0.11
N PRO A 167 13.64 -1.26 0.62
CA PRO A 167 13.90 -2.10 1.78
C PRO A 167 15.10 -3.03 1.54
N LEU A 168 15.23 -3.61 0.34
CA LEU A 168 16.37 -4.42 -0.05
C LEU A 168 17.69 -3.69 0.18
N ALA A 169 17.80 -2.46 -0.32
CA ALA A 169 18.99 -1.65 -0.16
C ALA A 169 19.31 -1.33 1.31
N VAL A 170 18.29 -1.07 2.13
CA VAL A 170 18.45 -0.81 3.58
C VAL A 170 18.91 -2.07 4.34
N ILE A 171 18.44 -3.25 3.95
CA ILE A 171 18.79 -4.50 4.64
C ILE A 171 20.22 -4.95 4.31
N ILE A 172 20.71 -4.66 3.11
CA ILE A 172 22.10 -5.00 2.70
C ILE A 172 23.13 -4.24 3.54
N HIS A 173 22.84 -3.00 3.94
CA HIS A 173 23.71 -2.15 4.75
C HIS A 173 23.50 -2.35 6.24
#